data_32b985cb6df06233820f80f020bfa93f
#
_entry.id   32b985cb6df06233820f80f020bfa93f
#
_cell.length_a   1.000
_cell.length_b   1.000
_cell.length_c   1.000
_cell.angle_alpha   90.00
_cell.angle_beta   90.00
_cell.angle_gamma   90.00
#
_symmetry.space_group_name_H-M   'P 1'
#
loop_
_entity.id
_entity.type
_entity.pdbx_description
1 polymer ?
#
loop_
_entity_poly.entity_id
_entity_poly.type
_entity_poly.pdbx_seq_one_letter_code
_entity_poly.pdbx_strand_id
1 'polypeptide(L)'
;MTDRRLILVRHGVTDWNREGRWQGRLDPPLSHDGRSEALLLAARLAADPGLRPARIMSSTLGRATQTAEAIGAALGLAVEPEPRLMEIGAGEWEGRTHAELETADAERYRAWRSQERDARPPGGEGLEDVIGRARELLAELESAADPWPVMLISHGGILRVLANLLLELPGNWMWNLDVDNASISVCTSIADQWRLDRWNDTLHLLGAMPTHVDEREGRPLAL
;
A
#
# COMPACT_ATOMS: atom_id res chain seq x y z
N MET A 1 20.80 17.79 -10.09
CA MET A 1 20.01 17.09 -9.05
C MET A 1 19.37 15.91 -9.74
N THR A 2 19.59 14.69 -9.27
CA THR A 2 18.91 13.51 -9.82
C THR A 2 17.47 13.54 -9.36
N ASP A 3 16.52 13.49 -10.30
CA ASP A 3 15.10 13.41 -10.00
C ASP A 3 14.86 12.14 -9.17
N ARG A 4 14.41 12.30 -7.92
CA ARG A 4 14.03 11.17 -7.07
C ARG A 4 12.67 10.66 -7.50
N ARG A 5 12.51 9.34 -7.59
CA ARG A 5 11.24 8.73 -7.95
C ARG A 5 10.92 7.56 -7.02
N LEU A 6 9.71 7.56 -6.46
CA LEU A 6 9.13 6.44 -5.73
C LEU A 6 8.09 5.73 -6.59
N ILE A 7 8.22 4.41 -6.66
CA ILE A 7 7.25 3.52 -7.29
C ILE A 7 6.58 2.75 -6.16
N LEU A 8 5.32 3.03 -5.92
CA LEU A 8 4.52 2.45 -4.85
C LEU A 8 3.68 1.30 -5.41
N VAL A 9 3.77 0.13 -4.83
CA VAL A 9 3.09 -1.08 -5.29
C VAL A 9 2.32 -1.72 -4.14
N ARG A 10 1.02 -1.97 -4.32
CA ARG A 10 0.25 -2.78 -3.38
C ARG A 10 0.42 -4.27 -3.72
N HIS A 11 0.51 -5.12 -2.72
CA HIS A 11 0.55 -6.57 -2.89
C HIS A 11 -0.64 -7.10 -3.70
N GLY A 12 -0.48 -8.26 -4.33
CA GLY A 12 -1.56 -8.97 -5.03
C GLY A 12 -2.70 -9.39 -4.09
N VAL A 13 -3.85 -9.74 -4.65
CA VAL A 13 -5.06 -10.04 -3.87
C VAL A 13 -4.89 -11.28 -2.97
N THR A 14 -5.43 -11.21 -1.75
CA THR A 14 -5.61 -12.34 -0.84
C THR A 14 -7.08 -12.75 -0.79
N ASP A 15 -7.41 -13.93 -0.28
CA ASP A 15 -8.81 -14.31 -0.08
C ASP A 15 -9.51 -13.37 0.93
N TRP A 16 -8.77 -12.87 1.93
CA TRP A 16 -9.29 -11.91 2.89
C TRP A 16 -9.62 -10.54 2.28
N ASN A 17 -8.92 -10.12 1.22
CA ASN A 17 -9.34 -8.93 0.47
C ASN A 17 -10.73 -9.12 -0.15
N ARG A 18 -11.00 -10.30 -0.73
CA ARG A 18 -12.30 -10.62 -1.33
C ARG A 18 -13.42 -10.73 -0.29
N GLU A 19 -13.09 -11.21 0.89
CA GLU A 19 -14.03 -11.33 2.01
C GLU A 19 -14.26 -9.99 2.74
N GLY A 20 -13.54 -8.91 2.37
CA GLY A 20 -13.62 -7.62 3.07
C GLY A 20 -13.13 -7.67 4.50
N ARG A 21 -12.15 -8.54 4.80
CA ARG A 21 -11.57 -8.67 6.15
C ARG A 21 -10.36 -7.78 6.34
N TRP A 22 -10.29 -7.18 7.50
CA TRP A 22 -9.10 -6.47 7.96
C TRP A 22 -7.95 -7.45 8.17
N GLN A 23 -6.86 -7.25 7.46
CA GLN A 23 -5.70 -8.14 7.56
C GLN A 23 -4.72 -7.68 8.63
N GLY A 24 -4.43 -6.37 8.68
CA GLY A 24 -3.47 -5.81 9.61
C GLY A 24 -2.12 -6.53 9.53
N ARG A 25 -1.64 -6.98 10.69
CA ARG A 25 -0.41 -7.76 10.85
C ARG A 25 -0.60 -9.27 10.70
N LEU A 26 -1.85 -9.77 10.67
CA LEU A 26 -2.11 -11.15 10.27
C LEU A 26 -1.73 -11.30 8.79
N ASP A 27 -1.20 -12.46 8.46
CA ASP A 27 -0.50 -12.66 7.21
C ASP A 27 -1.10 -13.78 6.34
N PRO A 28 -2.36 -13.63 5.88
CA PRO A 28 -2.92 -14.53 4.87
C PRO A 28 -2.07 -14.44 3.60
N PRO A 29 -1.77 -15.59 2.95
CA PRO A 29 -0.96 -15.60 1.75
C PRO A 29 -1.72 -14.99 0.55
N LEU A 30 -1.00 -14.71 -0.53
CA LEU A 30 -1.64 -14.40 -1.81
C LEU A 30 -2.59 -15.54 -2.23
N SER A 31 -3.76 -15.18 -2.72
CA SER A 31 -4.66 -16.14 -3.37
C SER A 31 -4.03 -16.68 -4.66
N HIS A 32 -4.70 -17.64 -5.31
CA HIS A 32 -4.28 -18.09 -6.66
C HIS A 32 -4.22 -16.90 -7.64
N ASP A 33 -5.25 -16.06 -7.62
CA ASP A 33 -5.31 -14.89 -8.52
C ASP A 33 -4.27 -13.83 -8.11
N GLY A 34 -4.03 -13.62 -6.80
CA GLY A 34 -3.01 -12.70 -6.33
C GLY A 34 -1.59 -13.07 -6.79
N ARG A 35 -1.29 -14.36 -6.87
CA ARG A 35 -0.03 -14.82 -7.49
C ARG A 35 0.01 -14.54 -8.99
N SER A 36 -1.11 -14.70 -9.68
CA SER A 36 -1.23 -14.35 -11.10
C SER A 36 -1.09 -12.85 -11.33
N GLU A 37 -1.70 -12.02 -10.47
CA GLU A 37 -1.55 -10.56 -10.48
C GLU A 37 -0.09 -10.14 -10.28
N ALA A 38 0.61 -10.77 -9.34
CA ALA A 38 2.03 -10.49 -9.09
C ALA A 38 2.92 -10.80 -10.30
N LEU A 39 2.61 -11.87 -11.05
CA LEU A 39 3.32 -12.20 -12.29
C LEU A 39 3.01 -11.23 -13.44
N LEU A 40 1.75 -10.81 -13.60
CA LEU A 40 1.36 -9.80 -14.59
C LEU A 40 2.02 -8.45 -14.30
N LEU A 41 2.03 -8.06 -13.04
CA LEU A 41 2.72 -6.85 -12.56
C LEU A 41 4.22 -6.92 -12.85
N ALA A 42 4.87 -8.03 -12.54
CA ALA A 42 6.28 -8.25 -12.80
C ALA A 42 6.60 -8.16 -14.31
N ALA A 43 5.77 -8.76 -15.16
CA ALA A 43 5.90 -8.68 -16.62
C ALA A 43 5.75 -7.24 -17.13
N ARG A 44 4.77 -6.48 -16.60
CA ARG A 44 4.59 -5.07 -16.92
C ARG A 44 5.81 -4.23 -16.57
N LEU A 45 6.35 -4.41 -15.36
CA LEU A 45 7.53 -3.68 -14.89
C LEU A 45 8.78 -4.01 -15.69
N ALA A 46 8.94 -5.26 -16.13
CA ALA A 46 10.05 -5.68 -16.98
C ALA A 46 9.96 -5.10 -18.40
N ALA A 47 8.74 -4.90 -18.91
CA ALA A 47 8.48 -4.36 -20.25
C ALA A 47 8.53 -2.82 -20.32
N ASP A 48 8.42 -2.11 -19.19
CA ASP A 48 8.39 -0.64 -19.15
C ASP A 48 9.67 -0.08 -18.49
N PRO A 49 10.67 0.35 -19.28
CA PRO A 49 11.90 0.94 -18.72
C PRO A 49 11.65 2.17 -17.86
N GLY A 50 10.55 2.90 -18.07
CA GLY A 50 10.16 4.06 -17.27
C GLY A 50 9.71 3.70 -15.86
N LEU A 51 9.42 2.42 -15.59
CA LEU A 51 9.04 1.90 -14.28
C LEU A 51 10.13 1.02 -13.63
N ARG A 52 11.33 0.96 -14.23
CA ARG A 52 12.41 0.14 -13.69
C ARG A 52 13.03 0.79 -12.45
N PRO A 53 12.98 0.14 -11.27
CA PRO A 53 13.63 0.65 -10.07
C PRO A 53 15.14 0.33 -10.08
N ALA A 54 15.89 1.08 -9.30
CA ALA A 54 17.27 0.74 -8.93
C ALA A 54 17.29 -0.14 -7.66
N ARG A 55 16.30 0.00 -6.77
CA ARG A 55 16.14 -0.78 -5.52
C ARG A 55 14.70 -1.20 -5.33
N ILE A 56 14.51 -2.36 -4.72
CA ILE A 56 13.20 -2.89 -4.31
C ILE A 56 13.19 -3.11 -2.81
N MET A 57 12.30 -2.45 -2.11
CA MET A 57 12.05 -2.64 -0.69
C MET A 57 10.63 -3.17 -0.47
N SER A 58 10.47 -4.13 0.42
CA SER A 58 9.17 -4.76 0.67
C SER A 58 8.84 -4.83 2.14
N SER A 59 7.57 -4.63 2.45
CA SER A 59 7.00 -5.08 3.72
C SER A 59 7.41 -6.52 4.01
N THR A 60 7.62 -6.83 5.27
CA THR A 60 7.99 -8.18 5.74
C THR A 60 6.80 -9.14 5.83
N LEU A 61 5.57 -8.70 5.55
CA LEU A 61 4.40 -9.57 5.50
C LEU A 61 4.41 -10.38 4.20
N GLY A 62 4.13 -11.70 4.31
CA GLY A 62 4.31 -12.67 3.23
C GLY A 62 3.59 -12.34 1.94
N ARG A 63 2.38 -11.75 2.00
CA ARG A 63 1.66 -11.31 0.79
C ARG A 63 2.41 -10.23 0.00
N ALA A 64 3.10 -9.31 0.69
CA ALA A 64 3.92 -8.29 0.05
C ALA A 64 5.25 -8.88 -0.42
N THR A 65 5.89 -9.73 0.41
CA THR A 65 7.14 -10.42 0.05
C THR A 65 6.96 -11.29 -1.19
N GLN A 66 5.89 -12.10 -1.28
CA GLN A 66 5.60 -12.92 -2.45
C GLN A 66 5.41 -12.08 -3.72
N THR A 67 4.76 -10.92 -3.61
CA THR A 67 4.61 -9.98 -4.74
C THR A 67 5.96 -9.40 -5.14
N ALA A 68 6.77 -8.99 -4.16
CA ALA A 68 8.10 -8.42 -4.39
C ALA A 68 9.08 -9.43 -4.99
N GLU A 69 9.03 -10.69 -4.56
CA GLU A 69 9.87 -11.76 -5.10
C GLU A 69 9.59 -12.02 -6.59
N ALA A 70 8.30 -12.01 -7.01
CA ALA A 70 7.95 -12.13 -8.41
C ALA A 70 8.52 -10.96 -9.25
N ILE A 71 8.44 -9.75 -8.72
CA ILE A 71 9.01 -8.53 -9.36
C ILE A 71 10.53 -8.60 -9.39
N GLY A 72 11.18 -8.91 -8.27
CA GLY A 72 12.62 -9.01 -8.15
C GLY A 72 13.22 -10.05 -9.11
N ALA A 73 12.58 -11.22 -9.22
CA ALA A 73 12.98 -12.26 -10.17
C ALA A 73 12.92 -11.79 -11.62
N ALA A 74 11.84 -11.08 -12.01
CA ALA A 74 11.66 -10.58 -13.37
C ALA A 74 12.64 -9.45 -13.73
N LEU A 75 13.03 -8.64 -12.75
CA LEU A 75 13.93 -7.50 -12.95
C LEU A 75 15.41 -7.83 -12.69
N GLY A 76 15.71 -9.00 -12.10
CA GLY A 76 17.06 -9.36 -11.68
C GLY A 76 17.57 -8.52 -10.51
N LEU A 77 16.70 -8.11 -9.59
CA LEU A 77 17.02 -7.28 -8.44
C LEU A 77 16.72 -8.02 -7.13
N ALA A 78 17.57 -7.80 -6.13
CA ALA A 78 17.31 -8.27 -4.77
C ALA A 78 16.16 -7.48 -4.13
N VAL A 79 15.40 -8.15 -3.26
CA VAL A 79 14.35 -7.54 -2.45
C VAL A 79 14.88 -7.31 -1.05
N GLU A 80 14.83 -6.07 -0.59
CA GLU A 80 15.24 -5.64 0.74
C GLU A 80 14.03 -5.64 1.69
N PRO A 81 14.06 -6.36 2.82
CA PRO A 81 12.97 -6.33 3.78
C PRO A 81 12.94 -4.99 4.53
N GLU A 82 11.75 -4.37 4.61
CA GLU A 82 11.55 -3.10 5.30
C GLU A 82 10.32 -3.17 6.24
N PRO A 83 10.51 -3.38 7.55
CA PRO A 83 9.41 -3.52 8.49
C PRO A 83 8.49 -2.30 8.60
N ARG A 84 8.99 -1.09 8.33
CA ARG A 84 8.17 0.14 8.34
C ARG A 84 7.14 0.17 7.21
N LEU A 85 7.26 -0.71 6.21
CA LEU A 85 6.26 -0.91 5.16
C LEU A 85 5.14 -1.90 5.53
N MET A 86 5.15 -2.50 6.71
CA MET A 86 4.03 -3.37 7.15
C MET A 86 2.71 -2.59 7.18
N GLU A 87 1.60 -3.31 6.97
CA GLU A 87 0.26 -2.73 7.06
C GLU A 87 -0.02 -2.16 8.47
N ILE A 88 -1.02 -1.31 8.57
CA ILE A 88 -1.51 -0.78 9.83
C ILE A 88 -1.93 -1.94 10.71
N GLY A 89 -1.35 -2.04 11.91
CA GLY A 89 -1.75 -3.04 12.89
C GLY A 89 -3.18 -2.80 13.33
N ALA A 90 -4.08 -3.73 13.03
CA ALA A 90 -5.49 -3.58 13.34
C ALA A 90 -5.93 -4.28 14.63
N GLY A 91 -4.99 -4.93 15.34
CA GLY A 91 -5.24 -5.51 16.66
C GLY A 91 -6.45 -6.45 16.67
N GLU A 92 -7.40 -6.21 17.56
CA GLU A 92 -8.61 -7.06 17.71
C GLU A 92 -9.58 -6.99 16.50
N TRP A 93 -9.35 -6.08 15.56
CA TRP A 93 -10.14 -6.01 14.32
C TRP A 93 -9.61 -6.94 13.23
N GLU A 94 -8.41 -7.49 13.40
CA GLU A 94 -7.81 -8.41 12.44
C GLU A 94 -8.67 -9.68 12.27
N GLY A 95 -8.92 -10.04 11.00
CA GLY A 95 -9.80 -11.14 10.62
C GLY A 95 -11.29 -10.79 10.57
N ARG A 96 -11.71 -9.64 11.09
CA ARG A 96 -13.11 -9.19 11.05
C ARG A 96 -13.42 -8.44 9.76
N THR A 97 -14.66 -8.55 9.30
CA THR A 97 -15.16 -7.76 8.17
C THR A 97 -15.58 -6.36 8.60
N HIS A 98 -15.72 -5.45 7.64
CA HIS A 98 -16.26 -4.11 7.88
C HIS A 98 -17.65 -4.16 8.53
N ALA A 99 -18.55 -5.02 8.03
CA ALA A 99 -19.91 -5.17 8.57
C ALA A 99 -19.94 -5.70 10.01
N GLU A 100 -19.03 -6.62 10.36
CA GLU A 100 -18.89 -7.12 11.73
C GLU A 100 -18.43 -6.00 12.67
N LEU A 101 -17.50 -5.14 12.22
CA LEU A 101 -17.00 -4.01 13.03
C LEU A 101 -18.03 -2.90 13.20
N GLU A 102 -18.82 -2.61 12.16
CA GLU A 102 -19.92 -1.64 12.23
C GLU A 102 -21.00 -2.04 13.25
N THR A 103 -21.09 -3.34 13.55
CA THR A 103 -22.05 -3.86 14.54
C THR A 103 -21.41 -4.05 15.92
N ALA A 104 -20.22 -4.63 15.96
CA ALA A 104 -19.59 -5.08 17.22
C ALA A 104 -18.78 -3.97 17.91
N ASP A 105 -18.27 -2.97 17.18
CA ASP A 105 -17.44 -1.88 17.70
C ASP A 105 -17.73 -0.55 16.97
N ALA A 106 -19.00 -0.28 16.76
CA ALA A 106 -19.52 0.79 15.89
C ALA A 106 -18.95 2.18 16.19
N GLU A 107 -18.83 2.55 17.46
CA GLU A 107 -18.34 3.88 17.86
C GLU A 107 -16.87 4.06 17.50
N ARG A 108 -16.02 3.12 17.93
CA ARG A 108 -14.58 3.17 17.67
C ARG A 108 -14.27 3.01 16.18
N TYR A 109 -15.00 2.11 15.49
CA TYR A 109 -14.85 1.94 14.05
C TYR A 109 -15.21 3.21 13.28
N ARG A 110 -16.28 3.93 13.68
CA ARG A 110 -16.66 5.22 13.08
C ARG A 110 -15.58 6.28 13.34
N ALA A 111 -15.10 6.42 14.57
CA ALA A 111 -14.03 7.35 14.92
C ALA A 111 -12.77 7.11 14.07
N TRP A 112 -12.36 5.84 13.90
CA TRP A 112 -11.27 5.46 13.02
C TRP A 112 -11.53 5.84 11.55
N ARG A 113 -12.72 5.54 11.04
CA ARG A 113 -13.12 5.89 9.65
C ARG A 113 -13.16 7.40 9.41
N SER A 114 -13.49 8.17 10.42
CA SER A 114 -13.49 9.64 10.37
C SER A 114 -12.11 10.25 10.62
N GLN A 115 -11.08 9.44 10.80
CA GLN A 115 -9.72 9.89 11.14
C GLN A 115 -9.69 10.81 12.37
N GLU A 116 -10.55 10.53 13.36
CA GLU A 116 -10.54 11.28 14.61
C GLU A 116 -9.19 11.10 15.31
N ARG A 117 -8.75 12.18 15.95
CA ARG A 117 -7.50 12.16 16.70
C ARG A 117 -7.51 11.07 17.76
N ASP A 118 -6.41 10.35 17.89
CA ASP A 118 -6.23 9.24 18.84
C ASP A 118 -7.12 8.01 18.59
N ALA A 119 -7.98 8.00 17.55
CA ALA A 119 -8.73 6.82 17.18
C ALA A 119 -7.79 5.68 16.76
N ARG A 120 -8.03 4.49 17.34
CA ARG A 120 -7.24 3.29 17.01
C ARG A 120 -8.04 2.01 17.24
N PRO A 121 -7.75 0.94 16.50
CA PRO A 121 -8.25 -0.39 16.85
C PRO A 121 -7.75 -0.82 18.23
N PRO A 122 -8.51 -1.60 19.00
CA PRO A 122 -8.04 -2.15 20.29
C PRO A 122 -6.77 -2.98 20.07
N GLY A 123 -5.68 -2.63 20.76
CA GLY A 123 -4.39 -3.29 20.59
C GLY A 123 -3.69 -3.04 19.22
N GLY A 124 -4.23 -2.13 18.42
CA GLY A 124 -3.69 -1.76 17.10
C GLY A 124 -2.94 -0.43 17.09
N GLU A 125 -2.46 -0.05 15.90
CA GLU A 125 -1.81 1.24 15.66
C GLU A 125 -2.84 2.35 15.47
N GLY A 126 -2.57 3.53 16.02
CA GLY A 126 -3.22 4.78 15.63
C GLY A 126 -2.60 5.33 14.35
N LEU A 127 -3.28 6.30 13.73
CA LEU A 127 -2.79 6.91 12.49
C LEU A 127 -1.42 7.60 12.68
N GLU A 128 -1.22 8.25 13.83
CA GLU A 128 0.06 8.92 14.15
C GLU A 128 1.24 7.93 14.29
N ASP A 129 1.00 6.71 14.78
CA ASP A 129 2.03 5.68 14.86
C ASP A 129 2.51 5.31 13.46
N VAL A 130 1.57 5.14 12.53
CA VAL A 130 1.85 4.79 11.13
C VAL A 130 2.52 5.95 10.38
N ILE A 131 2.06 7.18 10.59
CA ILE A 131 2.67 8.40 10.05
C ILE A 131 4.11 8.53 10.54
N GLY A 132 4.37 8.25 11.82
CA GLY A 132 5.71 8.30 12.41
C GLY A 132 6.70 7.40 11.67
N ARG A 133 6.38 6.09 11.56
CA ARG A 133 7.29 5.13 10.89
C ARG A 133 7.42 5.38 9.38
N ALA A 134 6.36 5.88 8.72
CA ALA A 134 6.42 6.24 7.31
C ALA A 134 7.32 7.46 7.07
N ARG A 135 7.24 8.47 7.94
CA ARG A 135 8.09 9.67 7.88
C ARG A 135 9.57 9.33 8.11
N GLU A 136 9.87 8.45 9.07
CA GLU A 136 11.24 7.97 9.30
C GLU A 136 11.81 7.28 8.06
N LEU A 137 11.01 6.41 7.40
CA LEU A 137 11.42 5.75 6.15
C LEU A 137 11.72 6.76 5.05
N LEU A 138 10.80 7.71 4.81
CA LEU A 138 10.99 8.74 3.77
C LEU A 138 12.22 9.60 4.04
N ALA A 139 12.43 10.04 5.29
CA ALA A 139 13.59 10.85 5.66
C ALA A 139 14.93 10.09 5.45
N GLU A 140 14.96 8.79 5.75
CA GLU A 140 16.10 7.94 5.48
C GLU A 140 16.38 7.82 3.98
N LEU A 141 15.36 7.53 3.17
CA LEU A 141 15.49 7.44 1.72
C LEU A 141 15.97 8.76 1.09
N GLU A 142 15.49 9.88 1.59
CA GLU A 142 15.88 11.20 1.09
C GLU A 142 17.30 11.60 1.46
N SER A 143 17.78 11.17 2.63
CA SER A 143 19.13 11.47 3.14
C SER A 143 20.21 10.54 2.62
N ALA A 144 19.84 9.33 2.18
CA ALA A 144 20.78 8.33 1.67
C ALA A 144 21.33 8.72 0.30
N ALA A 145 22.61 8.38 0.06
CA ALA A 145 23.22 8.47 -1.27
C ALA A 145 22.85 7.29 -2.17
N ASP A 146 21.78 6.61 -1.84
CA ASP A 146 21.32 5.39 -2.50
C ASP A 146 20.77 5.67 -3.91
N PRO A 147 20.85 4.68 -4.81
CA PRO A 147 20.36 4.87 -6.18
C PRO A 147 18.84 4.96 -6.23
N TRP A 148 18.34 5.87 -7.07
CA TRP A 148 16.94 6.04 -7.42
C TRP A 148 16.68 5.50 -8.85
N PRO A 149 15.47 5.10 -9.23
CA PRO A 149 14.21 5.06 -8.46
C PRO A 149 14.15 3.96 -7.41
N VAL A 150 13.37 4.18 -6.33
CA VAL A 150 13.11 3.17 -5.30
C VAL A 150 11.68 2.65 -5.46
N MET A 151 11.50 1.32 -5.44
CA MET A 151 10.19 0.68 -5.43
C MET A 151 9.87 0.18 -4.03
N LEU A 152 8.67 0.54 -3.53
CA LEU A 152 8.16 0.14 -2.23
C LEU A 152 6.95 -0.77 -2.42
N ILE A 153 7.08 -2.05 -2.07
CA ILE A 153 5.97 -3.01 -2.11
C ILE A 153 5.34 -3.10 -0.72
N SER A 154 4.05 -2.79 -0.65
CA SER A 154 3.38 -2.62 0.65
C SER A 154 1.87 -2.88 0.55
N HIS A 155 1.07 -2.19 1.36
CA HIS A 155 -0.36 -2.43 1.62
C HIS A 155 -1.16 -1.14 1.47
N GLY A 156 -2.50 -1.27 1.41
CA GLY A 156 -3.38 -0.15 1.13
C GLY A 156 -3.26 0.99 2.14
N GLY A 157 -3.25 0.70 3.44
CA GLY A 157 -3.19 1.71 4.48
C GLY A 157 -1.89 2.51 4.47
N ILE A 158 -0.75 1.83 4.51
CA ILE A 158 0.56 2.51 4.53
C ILE A 158 0.87 3.25 3.23
N LEU A 159 0.44 2.75 2.07
CA LEU A 159 0.62 3.46 0.80
C LEU A 159 -0.16 4.77 0.74
N ARG A 160 -1.37 4.81 1.32
CA ARG A 160 -2.14 6.05 1.50
C ARG A 160 -1.42 7.04 2.42
N VAL A 161 -0.82 6.56 3.52
CA VAL A 161 -0.02 7.38 4.43
C VAL A 161 1.20 7.97 3.72
N LEU A 162 1.94 7.14 2.96
CA LEU A 162 3.08 7.61 2.16
C LEU A 162 2.65 8.68 1.14
N ALA A 163 1.55 8.45 0.43
CA ALA A 163 1.01 9.44 -0.51
C ALA A 163 0.65 10.76 0.18
N ASN A 164 0.00 10.70 1.35
CA ASN A 164 -0.30 11.91 2.12
C ASN A 164 0.96 12.68 2.52
N LEU A 165 1.98 11.99 3.02
CA LEU A 165 3.24 12.62 3.42
C LEU A 165 3.98 13.28 2.25
N LEU A 166 3.95 12.63 1.07
CA LEU A 166 4.61 13.14 -0.13
C LEU A 166 3.87 14.33 -0.76
N LEU A 167 2.53 14.30 -0.73
CA LEU A 167 1.67 15.22 -1.48
C LEU A 167 0.99 16.27 -0.58
N GLU A 168 1.19 16.21 0.73
CA GLU A 168 0.59 17.10 1.73
C GLU A 168 -0.93 17.24 1.55
N LEU A 169 -1.64 16.09 1.40
CA LEU A 169 -3.07 16.06 1.09
C LEU A 169 -3.89 16.62 2.26
N PRO A 170 -4.84 17.52 2.01
CA PRO A 170 -5.67 18.10 3.05
C PRO A 170 -6.83 17.19 3.49
N GLY A 171 -7.33 17.41 4.72
CA GLY A 171 -8.56 16.82 5.21
C GLY A 171 -8.53 15.31 5.41
N ASN A 172 -9.65 14.64 5.22
CA ASN A 172 -9.83 13.20 5.43
C ASN A 172 -9.36 12.40 4.20
N TRP A 173 -8.07 12.38 3.94
CA TRP A 173 -7.44 11.86 2.73
C TRP A 173 -7.41 10.33 2.66
N MET A 174 -7.34 9.63 3.80
CA MET A 174 -7.08 8.19 3.83
C MET A 174 -8.06 7.37 2.97
N TRP A 175 -9.33 7.73 3.02
CA TRP A 175 -10.39 7.00 2.31
C TRP A 175 -10.73 7.59 0.95
N ASN A 176 -10.09 8.69 0.57
CA ASN A 176 -10.29 9.35 -0.72
C ASN A 176 -9.31 8.87 -1.80
N LEU A 177 -8.35 8.02 -1.43
CA LEU A 177 -7.38 7.44 -2.33
C LEU A 177 -7.65 5.96 -2.52
N ASP A 178 -8.06 5.55 -3.72
CA ASP A 178 -8.12 4.13 -4.07
C ASP A 178 -6.71 3.58 -4.26
N VAL A 179 -6.48 2.40 -3.72
CA VAL A 179 -5.23 1.65 -3.88
C VAL A 179 -5.62 0.19 -4.08
N ASP A 180 -5.78 -0.24 -5.32
CA ASP A 180 -6.19 -1.60 -5.67
C ASP A 180 -5.04 -2.60 -5.52
N ASN A 181 -5.34 -3.89 -5.34
CA ASN A 181 -4.31 -4.93 -5.30
C ASN A 181 -3.49 -4.94 -6.59
N ALA A 182 -2.21 -5.21 -6.48
CA ALA A 182 -1.22 -5.15 -7.56
C ALA A 182 -1.18 -3.82 -8.35
N SER A 183 -1.72 -2.72 -7.80
CA SER A 183 -1.64 -1.40 -8.43
C SER A 183 -0.24 -0.80 -8.36
N ILE A 184 0.06 0.06 -9.34
CA ILE A 184 1.28 0.86 -9.42
C ILE A 184 0.91 2.33 -9.24
N SER A 185 1.61 3.03 -8.35
CA SER A 185 1.56 4.48 -8.25
C SER A 185 2.98 5.04 -8.33
N VAL A 186 3.14 6.23 -8.88
CA VAL A 186 4.47 6.85 -9.10
C VAL A 186 4.44 8.28 -8.61
N CYS A 187 5.38 8.61 -7.73
CA CYS A 187 5.65 9.99 -7.30
C CYS A 187 7.08 10.37 -7.69
N THR A 188 7.26 11.58 -8.21
CA THR A 188 8.57 12.13 -8.58
C THR A 188 8.82 13.45 -7.85
N SER A 189 10.02 13.60 -7.30
CA SER A 189 10.47 14.86 -6.69
C SER A 189 11.22 15.68 -7.71
N ILE A 190 10.76 16.93 -7.92
CA ILE A 190 11.40 17.92 -8.78
C ILE A 190 11.63 19.16 -7.94
N ALA A 191 12.88 19.61 -7.86
CA ALA A 191 13.28 20.73 -7.00
C ALA A 191 12.78 20.55 -5.54
N ASP A 192 12.97 19.35 -5.00
CA ASP A 192 12.56 18.92 -3.65
C ASP A 192 11.04 18.99 -3.37
N GLN A 193 10.23 19.10 -4.41
CA GLN A 193 8.78 19.01 -4.31
C GLN A 193 8.27 17.70 -4.94
N TRP A 194 7.53 16.92 -4.17
CA TRP A 194 6.92 15.70 -4.65
C TRP A 194 5.66 15.97 -5.49
N ARG A 195 5.51 15.25 -6.57
CA ARG A 195 4.35 15.28 -7.47
C ARG A 195 3.88 13.88 -7.75
N LEU A 196 2.58 13.74 -7.94
CA LEU A 196 1.94 12.51 -8.37
C LEU A 196 1.94 12.45 -9.91
N ASP A 197 2.67 11.47 -10.45
CA ASP A 197 2.70 11.23 -11.91
C ASP A 197 1.67 10.17 -12.32
N ARG A 198 1.43 9.19 -11.43
CA ARG A 198 0.51 8.07 -11.66
C ARG A 198 -0.07 7.61 -10.35
N TRP A 199 -1.37 7.30 -10.34
CA TRP A 199 -2.02 6.75 -9.17
C TRP A 199 -2.89 5.55 -9.52
N ASN A 200 -2.75 4.45 -8.76
CA ASN A 200 -3.60 3.27 -8.82
C ASN A 200 -3.72 2.65 -10.22
N ASP A 201 -2.61 2.58 -10.97
CA ASP A 201 -2.59 1.98 -12.31
C ASP A 201 -2.63 0.44 -12.22
N THR A 202 -3.70 -0.15 -12.73
CA THR A 202 -3.95 -1.58 -12.83
C THR A 202 -4.10 -2.06 -14.27
N LEU A 203 -3.64 -1.30 -15.27
CA LEU A 203 -3.82 -1.61 -16.69
C LEU A 203 -3.28 -2.99 -17.10
N HIS A 204 -2.25 -3.50 -16.41
CA HIS A 204 -1.69 -4.83 -16.65
C HIS A 204 -2.64 -5.97 -16.24
N LEU A 205 -3.68 -5.67 -15.47
CA LEU A 205 -4.71 -6.64 -15.09
C LEU A 205 -5.90 -6.68 -16.07
N LEU A 206 -5.96 -5.77 -17.06
CA LEU A 206 -7.01 -5.78 -18.07
C LEU A 206 -6.94 -7.05 -18.91
N GLY A 207 -8.02 -7.85 -18.86
CA GLY A 207 -8.10 -9.17 -19.52
C GLY A 207 -7.80 -10.35 -18.59
N ALA A 208 -7.24 -10.14 -17.40
CA ALA A 208 -7.34 -11.09 -16.30
C ALA A 208 -8.76 -11.05 -15.71
N MET A 209 -9.21 -12.14 -15.05
CA MET A 209 -10.48 -12.14 -14.32
C MET A 209 -10.52 -10.94 -13.38
N PRO A 210 -11.60 -10.13 -13.36
CA PRO A 210 -11.66 -8.97 -12.49
C PRO A 210 -11.56 -9.41 -11.03
N THR A 211 -10.46 -9.05 -10.40
CA THR A 211 -10.20 -9.27 -8.97
C THR A 211 -10.56 -8.04 -8.15
N HIS A 212 -11.25 -7.09 -8.80
CA HIS A 212 -11.66 -5.85 -8.17
C HIS A 212 -12.62 -6.14 -7.02
N VAL A 213 -12.11 -6.05 -5.81
CA VAL A 213 -12.93 -6.01 -4.60
C VAL A 213 -13.30 -4.54 -4.42
N ASP A 214 -14.57 -4.22 -4.57
CA ASP A 214 -15.04 -2.87 -4.29
C ASP A 214 -14.98 -2.61 -2.78
N GLU A 215 -13.84 -2.12 -2.32
CA GLU A 215 -13.66 -1.66 -0.93
C GLU A 215 -14.54 -0.43 -0.62
N ARG A 216 -15.37 0.04 -1.59
CA ARG A 216 -16.25 1.20 -1.44
C ARG A 216 -17.53 0.88 -0.69
N GLU A 217 -17.93 -0.40 -0.60
CA GLU A 217 -19.03 -0.79 0.27
C GLU A 217 -18.66 -0.44 1.72
N GLY A 218 -19.33 0.57 2.28
CA GLY A 218 -19.06 1.12 3.61
C GLY A 218 -18.27 2.44 3.64
N ARG A 219 -17.97 3.08 2.51
CA ARG A 219 -17.43 4.44 2.51
C ARG A 219 -18.55 5.43 2.91
N PRO A 220 -18.33 6.29 3.92
CA PRO A 220 -19.17 7.46 4.07
C PRO A 220 -19.00 8.30 2.81
N LEU A 221 -20.11 8.64 2.14
CA LEU A 221 -20.11 9.69 1.13
C LEU A 221 -19.54 10.93 1.81
N ALA A 222 -18.40 11.43 1.28
CA ALA A 222 -17.93 12.74 1.67
C ALA A 222 -18.99 13.76 1.21
N LEU A 223 -19.66 14.38 2.17
CA LEU A 223 -20.48 15.58 1.95
C LEU A 223 -19.55 16.80 1.96
#